data_a93fcd6493a9ac397b1a112e24d421b8
#
_entry.id   a93fcd6493a9ac397b1a112e24d421b8
#
_cell.length_a   1.000
_cell.length_b   1.000
_cell.length_c   1.000
_cell.angle_alpha   90.00
_cell.angle_beta   90.00
_cell.angle_gamma   90.00
#
_symmetry.space_group_name_H-M   'P 1'
#
loop_
_entity.id
_entity.type
_entity.pdbx_description
1 polymer ?
#
loop_
_entity_poly.entity_id
_entity_poly.type
_entity_poly.pdbx_seq_one_letter_code
_entity_poly.pdbx_strand_id
1 'polypeptide(L)'
;DYIDLILNWLREGKVNSSLDLARPWQVYKTYDQFYLRRVGQEKTQSGSKKGQGQTYYLTLNQWIQVSPNEKIGFFEAYHPAIEKGDLALAIPKTSLQLPILARHRKAGDKMTYRGGEGHKKIKDIFINQKAPSLDRDQAWLLEDARGQILWLIGYQGCQLSNDAITDKINYIFVYKQIPTEG
;
A
#
# COMPACT_ATOMS: atom_id res chain seq x y z
N ASP A 1 -30.52 -20.73 12.54
CA ASP A 1 -30.31 -19.46 13.21
C ASP A 1 -29.26 -18.65 12.45
N TYR A 2 -29.44 -17.33 12.41
CA TYR A 2 -28.53 -16.44 11.68
C TYR A 2 -27.13 -16.41 12.32
N ILE A 3 -27.07 -16.60 13.61
CA ILE A 3 -25.81 -16.71 14.36
C ILE A 3 -25.05 -17.97 13.96
N ASP A 4 -25.73 -19.08 13.82
CA ASP A 4 -25.11 -20.33 13.41
C ASP A 4 -24.55 -20.27 11.99
N LEU A 5 -25.24 -19.55 11.10
CA LEU A 5 -24.76 -19.28 9.74
C LEU A 5 -23.43 -18.52 9.75
N ILE A 6 -23.38 -17.46 10.55
CA ILE A 6 -22.15 -16.66 10.70
C ILE A 6 -21.03 -17.49 11.31
N LEU A 7 -21.29 -18.21 12.37
CA LEU A 7 -20.28 -19.05 13.04
C LEU A 7 -19.74 -20.14 12.13
N ASN A 8 -20.61 -20.77 11.37
CA ASN A 8 -20.23 -21.81 10.41
C ASN A 8 -19.38 -21.23 9.27
N TRP A 9 -19.78 -20.07 8.74
CA TRP A 9 -19.00 -19.39 7.74
C TRP A 9 -17.63 -18.90 8.28
N LEU A 10 -17.57 -18.46 9.53
CA LEU A 10 -16.31 -18.06 10.17
C LEU A 10 -15.34 -19.24 10.28
N ARG A 11 -15.84 -20.45 10.51
CA ARG A 11 -15.02 -21.68 10.61
C ARG A 11 -14.59 -22.18 9.23
N GLU A 12 -15.52 -22.31 8.31
CA GLU A 12 -15.34 -23.03 7.05
C GLU A 12 -15.21 -22.11 5.83
N GLY A 13 -15.56 -20.83 5.95
CA GLY A 13 -15.50 -19.85 4.87
C GLY A 13 -14.08 -19.63 4.34
N LYS A 14 -13.96 -19.46 3.05
CA LYS A 14 -12.68 -19.20 2.38
C LYS A 14 -12.07 -17.90 2.88
N VAL A 15 -10.75 -17.88 2.99
CA VAL A 15 -9.99 -16.65 3.22
C VAL A 15 -10.23 -15.67 2.08
N ASN A 16 -10.27 -14.38 2.40
CA ASN A 16 -10.61 -13.31 1.45
C ASN A 16 -12.02 -13.44 0.83
N SER A 17 -12.96 -13.94 1.61
CA SER A 17 -14.38 -14.01 1.25
C SER A 17 -15.24 -13.14 2.17
N SER A 18 -16.46 -12.88 1.76
CA SER A 18 -17.42 -12.10 2.53
C SER A 18 -18.75 -12.82 2.68
N LEU A 19 -19.45 -12.53 3.75
CA LEU A 19 -20.82 -12.94 4.02
C LEU A 19 -21.70 -11.71 4.20
N ASP A 20 -22.75 -11.59 3.42
CA ASP A 20 -23.75 -10.54 3.57
C ASP A 20 -24.60 -10.82 4.80
N LEU A 21 -24.66 -9.85 5.69
CA LEU A 21 -25.55 -9.84 6.84
C LEU A 21 -26.82 -9.07 6.47
N ALA A 22 -27.71 -8.86 7.46
CA ALA A 22 -28.81 -7.92 7.27
C ALA A 22 -28.26 -6.54 6.87
N ARG A 23 -28.74 -6.00 5.74
CA ARG A 23 -28.27 -4.70 5.24
C ARG A 23 -28.34 -3.63 6.34
N PRO A 24 -27.34 -2.80 6.46
CA PRO A 24 -26.23 -2.53 5.51
C PRO A 24 -24.90 -3.23 5.84
N TRP A 25 -24.89 -4.36 6.53
CA TRP A 25 -23.70 -4.95 7.06
C TRP A 25 -23.19 -6.17 6.27
N GLN A 26 -21.86 -6.30 6.21
CA GLN A 26 -21.15 -7.43 5.63
C GLN A 26 -19.97 -7.81 6.52
N VAL A 27 -19.76 -9.10 6.76
CA VAL A 27 -18.54 -9.63 7.40
C VAL A 27 -17.57 -10.04 6.31
N TYR A 28 -16.30 -9.66 6.47
CA TYR A 28 -15.22 -10.04 5.59
C TYR A 28 -14.15 -10.82 6.36
N LYS A 29 -13.73 -11.95 5.83
CA LYS A 29 -12.72 -12.83 6.44
C LYS A 29 -11.38 -12.66 5.75
N THR A 30 -10.32 -12.42 6.53
CA THR A 30 -8.93 -12.45 6.11
C THR A 30 -8.22 -13.70 6.64
N TYR A 31 -6.89 -13.74 6.59
CA TYR A 31 -6.10 -14.87 7.10
C TYR A 31 -6.20 -15.05 8.60
N ASP A 32 -6.28 -13.96 9.34
CA ASP A 32 -6.18 -13.91 10.81
C ASP A 32 -7.24 -13.05 11.49
N GLN A 33 -8.07 -12.35 10.72
CA GLN A 33 -9.04 -11.39 11.25
C GLN A 33 -10.38 -11.42 10.51
N PHE A 34 -11.39 -10.86 11.15
CA PHE A 34 -12.70 -10.60 10.57
C PHE A 34 -13.00 -9.11 10.68
N TYR A 35 -13.59 -8.55 9.63
CA TYR A 35 -14.02 -7.17 9.60
C TYR A 35 -15.52 -7.09 9.37
N LEU A 36 -16.18 -6.30 10.18
CA LEU A 36 -17.56 -5.90 9.94
C LEU A 36 -17.52 -4.58 9.17
N ARG A 37 -18.07 -4.56 7.98
CA ARG A 37 -18.17 -3.33 7.19
C ARG A 37 -19.61 -2.99 6.85
N ARG A 38 -19.89 -1.70 6.71
CA ARG A 38 -21.18 -1.21 6.25
C ARG A 38 -21.17 -1.09 4.72
N VAL A 39 -22.02 -1.86 4.06
CA VAL A 39 -22.20 -1.80 2.60
C VAL A 39 -23.16 -0.66 2.28
N GLY A 40 -22.77 0.29 1.43
CA GLY A 40 -23.68 1.34 0.95
C GLY A 40 -23.42 2.75 1.45
N GLN A 41 -22.27 3.05 2.05
CA GLN A 41 -21.80 4.43 2.21
C GLN A 41 -20.64 4.79 1.26
N GLU A 42 -20.46 4.04 0.19
CA GLU A 42 -19.81 4.67 -0.96
C GLU A 42 -20.83 5.66 -1.53
N LYS A 43 -20.68 6.93 -1.18
CA LYS A 43 -21.28 8.00 -1.96
C LYS A 43 -20.82 7.77 -3.38
N THR A 44 -21.73 7.31 -4.20
CA THR A 44 -21.62 7.35 -5.64
C THR A 44 -21.38 8.79 -6.08
N GLN A 45 -20.11 9.19 -6.09
CA GLN A 45 -19.70 10.19 -7.04
C GLN A 45 -19.48 9.43 -8.34
N SER A 46 -20.48 9.58 -9.17
CA SER A 46 -20.55 9.31 -10.60
C SER A 46 -19.31 8.69 -11.24
N GLY A 47 -19.42 7.43 -11.65
CA GLY A 47 -18.84 7.00 -12.93
C GLY A 47 -17.36 6.74 -13.00
N SER A 48 -16.65 6.50 -11.92
CA SER A 48 -15.25 6.05 -11.98
C SER A 48 -15.18 4.54 -11.88
N LYS A 49 -14.73 3.90 -12.94
CA LYS A 49 -14.40 2.47 -12.97
C LYS A 49 -13.51 2.15 -11.77
N LYS A 50 -13.93 1.22 -10.89
CA LYS A 50 -13.07 0.61 -9.88
C LYS A 50 -11.77 0.16 -10.56
N GLY A 51 -10.64 0.77 -10.19
CA GLY A 51 -9.32 0.32 -10.63
C GLY A 51 -8.37 1.36 -11.21
N GLN A 52 -8.79 2.60 -11.42
CA GLN A 52 -7.84 3.67 -11.75
C GLN A 52 -7.76 4.63 -10.56
N GLY A 53 -6.98 4.22 -9.57
CA GLY A 53 -6.60 5.08 -8.47
C GLY A 53 -5.89 6.34 -8.96
N GLN A 54 -6.11 7.43 -8.26
CA GLN A 54 -5.44 8.69 -8.54
C GLN A 54 -3.93 8.52 -8.37
N THR A 55 -3.16 9.11 -9.28
CA THR A 55 -1.69 9.15 -9.25
C THR A 55 -1.24 10.50 -8.72
N TYR A 56 -0.23 10.49 -7.83
CA TYR A 56 0.34 11.70 -7.26
C TYR A 56 1.84 11.77 -7.56
N TYR A 57 2.30 12.90 -8.07
CA TYR A 57 3.74 13.18 -8.18
C TYR A 57 4.25 13.75 -6.87
N LEU A 58 5.34 13.17 -6.36
CA LEU A 58 5.96 13.64 -5.13
C LEU A 58 6.86 14.84 -5.42
N THR A 59 6.79 15.83 -4.55
CA THR A 59 7.65 17.02 -4.60
C THR A 59 8.67 16.95 -3.48
N LEU A 60 9.93 17.21 -3.81
CA LEU A 60 11.03 17.17 -2.86
C LEU A 60 10.81 18.14 -1.69
N ASN A 61 11.10 17.66 -0.48
CA ASN A 61 10.93 18.36 0.79
C ASN A 61 9.49 18.77 1.11
N GLN A 62 8.51 18.01 0.60
CA GLN A 62 7.10 18.24 0.85
C GLN A 62 6.35 16.97 1.20
N TRP A 63 5.27 17.17 1.93
CA TRP A 63 4.22 16.17 2.13
C TRP A 63 3.14 16.32 1.07
N ILE A 64 2.59 15.20 0.62
CA ILE A 64 1.38 15.17 -0.19
C ILE A 64 0.32 14.30 0.49
N GLN A 65 -0.89 14.82 0.59
CA GLN A 65 -2.02 14.05 1.10
C GLN A 65 -2.61 13.21 -0.03
N VAL A 66 -2.55 11.88 0.10
CA VAL A 66 -3.00 10.94 -0.93
C VAL A 66 -4.40 10.38 -0.66
N SER A 67 -4.87 10.53 0.57
CA SER A 67 -6.24 10.25 0.99
C SER A 67 -6.61 11.11 2.21
N PRO A 68 -7.88 11.12 2.66
CA PRO A 68 -8.25 11.91 3.85
C PRO A 68 -7.43 11.60 5.11
N ASN A 69 -6.89 10.40 5.22
CA ASN A 69 -6.17 9.92 6.40
C ASN A 69 -4.76 9.39 6.10
N GLU A 70 -4.21 9.69 4.93
CA GLU A 70 -2.89 9.23 4.53
C GLU A 70 -2.09 10.34 3.84
N LYS A 71 -0.81 10.46 4.18
CA LYS A 71 0.12 11.34 3.48
C LYS A 71 1.46 10.67 3.24
N ILE A 72 2.13 11.10 2.18
CA ILE A 72 3.46 10.62 1.78
C ILE A 72 4.39 11.83 1.69
N GLY A 73 5.56 11.70 2.28
CA GLY A 73 6.61 12.70 2.25
C GLY A 73 7.81 12.24 1.43
N PHE A 74 8.49 13.19 0.79
CA PHE A 74 9.70 12.98 0.01
C PHE A 74 10.75 14.03 0.40
N PHE A 75 11.90 13.60 0.96
CA PHE A 75 12.90 14.48 1.57
C PHE A 75 14.32 14.10 1.17
N GLU A 76 15.22 15.10 1.17
CA GLU A 76 16.66 14.90 0.92
C GLU A 76 17.43 14.43 2.16
N ALA A 77 16.92 14.74 3.36
CA ALA A 77 17.55 14.39 4.61
C ALA A 77 16.52 13.92 5.62
N TYR A 78 16.98 13.40 6.75
CA TYR A 78 16.08 13.02 7.84
C TYR A 78 15.17 14.19 8.22
N HIS A 79 13.88 13.96 8.14
CA HIS A 79 12.88 14.96 8.47
C HIS A 79 12.45 14.80 9.93
N PRO A 80 12.52 15.86 10.76
CA PRO A 80 12.22 15.77 12.19
C PRO A 80 10.77 15.42 12.51
N ALA A 81 9.86 15.50 11.52
CA ALA A 81 8.46 15.12 11.67
C ALA A 81 8.18 13.61 11.47
N ILE A 82 9.22 12.78 11.33
CA ILE A 82 9.08 11.32 11.35
C ILE A 82 8.85 10.88 12.78
N GLU A 83 7.69 10.27 13.04
CA GLU A 83 7.25 9.88 14.37
C GLU A 83 7.26 8.36 14.52
N LYS A 84 7.17 7.90 15.76
CA LYS A 84 7.02 6.46 16.05
C LYS A 84 5.72 5.94 15.43
N GLY A 85 5.83 4.92 14.60
CA GLY A 85 4.71 4.32 13.87
C GLY A 85 4.64 4.74 12.40
N ASP A 86 5.36 5.78 11.99
CA ASP A 86 5.52 6.11 10.59
C ASP A 86 6.37 5.06 9.88
N LEU A 87 6.07 4.81 8.61
CA LEU A 87 6.90 3.99 7.75
C LEU A 87 7.86 4.88 6.96
N ALA A 88 9.12 4.51 6.90
CA ALA A 88 10.13 5.26 6.17
C ALA A 88 11.06 4.35 5.38
N LEU A 89 11.51 4.82 4.22
CA LEU A 89 12.48 4.13 3.37
C LEU A 89 13.51 5.14 2.85
N ALA A 90 14.78 4.85 3.08
CA ALA A 90 15.89 5.60 2.51
C ALA A 90 16.40 4.90 1.25
N ILE A 91 16.54 5.64 0.15
CA ILE A 91 17.04 5.16 -1.13
C ILE A 91 18.17 6.07 -1.61
N PRO A 92 19.34 5.55 -1.98
CA PRO A 92 20.41 6.35 -2.56
C PRO A 92 19.94 7.11 -3.80
N LYS A 93 20.30 8.38 -3.90
CA LYS A 93 19.90 9.24 -5.04
C LYS A 93 20.28 8.65 -6.39
N THR A 94 21.38 7.91 -6.44
CA THR A 94 21.89 7.24 -7.64
C THR A 94 21.07 6.03 -8.07
N SER A 95 20.23 5.49 -7.17
CA SER A 95 19.45 4.27 -7.40
C SER A 95 18.06 4.52 -7.97
N LEU A 96 17.68 5.78 -8.18
CA LEU A 96 16.37 6.15 -8.72
C LEU A 96 16.47 7.33 -9.68
N GLN A 97 15.44 7.52 -10.48
CA GLN A 97 15.32 8.65 -11.40
C GLN A 97 14.03 9.42 -11.13
N LEU A 98 14.17 10.74 -10.92
CA LEU A 98 13.01 11.62 -10.75
C LEU A 98 12.27 11.85 -12.08
N PRO A 99 10.96 12.12 -12.07
CA PRO A 99 10.10 12.27 -10.89
C PRO A 99 9.65 10.94 -10.27
N ILE A 100 9.24 11.01 -9.01
CA ILE A 100 8.66 9.87 -8.28
C ILE A 100 7.16 10.07 -8.21
N LEU A 101 6.42 9.01 -8.47
CA LEU A 101 4.97 9.03 -8.36
C LEU A 101 4.46 7.97 -7.38
N ALA A 102 3.39 8.31 -6.69
CA ALA A 102 2.62 7.41 -5.84
C ALA A 102 1.36 6.98 -6.57
N ARG A 103 1.10 5.69 -6.61
CA ARG A 103 -0.07 5.09 -7.24
C ARG A 103 -0.46 3.77 -6.58
N HIS A 104 -1.62 3.28 -6.92
CA HIS A 104 -2.03 1.92 -6.60
C HIS A 104 -1.50 0.91 -7.62
N ARG A 105 -1.52 -0.37 -7.27
CA ARG A 105 -1.04 -1.45 -8.13
C ARG A 105 -1.81 -1.54 -9.45
N LYS A 106 -1.10 -2.03 -10.45
CA LYS A 106 -1.66 -2.43 -11.75
C LYS A 106 -1.36 -3.90 -12.00
N ALA A 107 -2.16 -4.54 -12.85
CA ALA A 107 -1.87 -5.90 -13.29
C ALA A 107 -0.47 -5.98 -13.93
N GLY A 108 0.32 -6.97 -13.52
CA GLY A 108 1.66 -7.19 -14.05
C GLY A 108 2.78 -6.42 -13.37
N ASP A 109 2.50 -5.59 -12.36
CA ASP A 109 3.53 -4.89 -11.58
C ASP A 109 4.55 -5.84 -10.96
N LYS A 110 5.81 -5.47 -11.04
CA LYS A 110 6.97 -6.25 -10.55
C LYS A 110 7.95 -5.35 -9.82
N MET A 111 8.55 -5.87 -8.75
CA MET A 111 9.70 -5.26 -8.08
C MET A 111 10.99 -6.02 -8.41
N THR A 112 12.10 -5.30 -8.51
CA THR A 112 13.42 -5.90 -8.74
C THR A 112 13.93 -6.58 -7.47
N TYR A 113 14.53 -7.75 -7.64
CA TYR A 113 15.22 -8.47 -6.57
C TYR A 113 16.58 -7.87 -6.24
N ARG A 114 17.10 -8.28 -5.07
CA ARG A 114 18.43 -7.98 -4.60
C ARG A 114 19.49 -8.41 -5.64
N GLY A 115 20.34 -7.47 -6.03
CA GLY A 115 21.40 -7.72 -7.00
C GLY A 115 21.03 -7.45 -8.47
N GLY A 116 19.82 -6.96 -8.74
CA GLY A 116 19.39 -6.60 -10.10
C GLY A 116 19.02 -7.79 -11.00
N GLU A 117 19.16 -9.01 -10.53
CA GLU A 117 18.77 -10.22 -11.26
C GLU A 117 17.41 -10.72 -10.76
N GLY A 118 16.42 -10.71 -11.66
CA GLY A 118 15.08 -11.21 -11.40
C GLY A 118 14.10 -10.18 -10.86
N HIS A 119 12.84 -10.54 -10.98
CA HIS A 119 11.72 -9.71 -10.56
C HIS A 119 10.73 -10.53 -9.75
N LYS A 120 10.09 -9.91 -8.75
CA LYS A 120 8.98 -10.49 -8.02
C LYS A 120 7.71 -9.72 -8.33
N LYS A 121 6.67 -10.42 -8.71
CA LYS A 121 5.36 -9.82 -8.94
C LYS A 121 4.82 -9.24 -7.64
N ILE A 122 4.24 -8.05 -7.69
CA ILE A 122 3.56 -7.42 -6.55
C ILE A 122 2.48 -8.33 -5.98
N LYS A 123 1.75 -9.03 -6.86
CA LYS A 123 0.76 -10.03 -6.47
C LYS A 123 1.35 -11.10 -5.54
N ASP A 124 2.54 -11.60 -5.87
CA ASP A 124 3.18 -12.66 -5.08
C ASP A 124 3.71 -12.14 -3.73
N ILE A 125 4.14 -10.87 -3.67
CA ILE A 125 4.50 -10.22 -2.41
C ILE A 125 3.29 -10.18 -1.47
N PHE A 126 2.14 -9.75 -1.94
CA PHE A 126 0.91 -9.73 -1.16
C PHE A 126 0.50 -11.12 -0.66
N ILE A 127 0.57 -12.14 -1.53
CA ILE A 127 0.24 -13.52 -1.17
C ILE A 127 1.19 -14.04 -0.09
N ASN A 128 2.50 -13.88 -0.28
CA ASN A 128 3.51 -14.37 0.65
C ASN A 128 3.43 -13.70 2.02
N GLN A 129 3.04 -12.43 2.08
CA GLN A 129 2.85 -11.69 3.32
C GLN A 129 1.41 -11.77 3.86
N LYS A 130 0.58 -12.59 3.25
CA LYS A 130 -0.81 -12.81 3.65
C LYS A 130 -1.62 -11.50 3.76
N ALA A 131 -1.36 -10.58 2.83
CA ALA A 131 -2.09 -9.32 2.78
C ALA A 131 -3.57 -9.57 2.48
N PRO A 132 -4.51 -8.98 3.23
CA PRO A 132 -5.93 -9.06 2.93
C PRO A 132 -6.23 -8.50 1.55
N SER A 133 -7.16 -9.11 0.80
CA SER A 133 -7.44 -8.64 -0.57
C SER A 133 -7.99 -7.22 -0.63
N LEU A 134 -8.70 -6.77 0.41
CA LEU A 134 -9.16 -5.37 0.50
C LEU A 134 -7.99 -4.39 0.57
N ASP A 135 -6.92 -4.76 1.29
CA ASP A 135 -5.76 -3.89 1.49
C ASP A 135 -4.86 -3.84 0.25
N ARG A 136 -4.87 -4.90 -0.58
CA ARG A 136 -4.03 -4.98 -1.78
C ARG A 136 -4.31 -3.87 -2.79
N ASP A 137 -5.59 -3.54 -3.01
CA ASP A 137 -6.00 -2.51 -3.96
C ASP A 137 -5.87 -1.09 -3.38
N GLN A 138 -5.78 -0.97 -2.06
CA GLN A 138 -5.61 0.29 -1.34
C GLN A 138 -4.15 0.62 -1.02
N ALA A 139 -3.25 -0.38 -1.09
CA ALA A 139 -1.84 -0.17 -0.83
C ALA A 139 -1.22 0.79 -1.86
N TRP A 140 -0.46 1.75 -1.35
CA TRP A 140 0.31 2.68 -2.17
C TRP A 140 1.64 2.07 -2.57
N LEU A 141 2.08 2.37 -3.78
CA LEU A 141 3.44 2.09 -4.22
C LEU A 141 4.08 3.34 -4.82
N LEU A 142 5.39 3.41 -4.71
CA LEU A 142 6.19 4.47 -5.30
C LEU A 142 6.94 3.93 -6.52
N GLU A 143 6.88 4.68 -7.61
CA GLU A 143 7.50 4.35 -8.88
C GLU A 143 8.36 5.51 -9.35
N ASP A 144 9.55 5.21 -9.86
CA ASP A 144 10.44 6.23 -10.43
C ASP A 144 10.15 6.48 -11.92
N ALA A 145 10.86 7.44 -12.51
CA ALA A 145 10.66 7.82 -13.91
C ALA A 145 10.98 6.72 -14.92
N ARG A 146 11.73 5.68 -14.53
CA ARG A 146 12.04 4.51 -15.36
C ARG A 146 11.01 3.41 -15.27
N GLY A 147 9.97 3.59 -14.44
CA GLY A 147 8.98 2.56 -14.16
C GLY A 147 9.42 1.53 -13.12
N GLN A 148 10.51 1.78 -12.40
CA GLN A 148 10.97 0.93 -11.32
C GLN A 148 10.13 1.16 -10.07
N ILE A 149 9.53 0.10 -9.51
CA ILE A 149 8.80 0.19 -8.25
C ILE A 149 9.82 0.20 -7.12
N LEU A 150 9.85 1.30 -6.37
CA LEU A 150 10.79 1.55 -5.29
C LEU A 150 10.29 1.03 -3.94
N TRP A 151 9.00 1.13 -3.71
CA TRP A 151 8.41 0.80 -2.43
C TRP A 151 6.95 0.38 -2.59
N LEU A 152 6.63 -0.81 -2.12
CA LEU A 152 5.27 -1.23 -1.84
C LEU A 152 5.02 -0.94 -0.36
N ILE A 153 4.40 0.20 -0.08
CA ILE A 153 4.31 0.76 1.28
C ILE A 153 3.59 -0.21 2.23
N GLY A 154 4.25 -0.49 3.35
CA GLY A 154 3.79 -1.44 4.36
C GLY A 154 4.18 -2.89 4.11
N TYR A 155 4.76 -3.22 2.94
CA TYR A 155 5.10 -4.60 2.57
C TYR A 155 6.57 -4.80 2.19
N GLN A 156 7.07 -4.10 1.19
CA GLN A 156 8.44 -4.32 0.71
C GLN A 156 9.02 -3.07 0.04
N GLY A 157 10.26 -2.70 0.43
CA GLY A 157 11.09 -1.75 -0.31
C GLY A 157 11.89 -2.43 -1.41
N CYS A 158 12.34 -1.66 -2.41
CA CYS A 158 13.25 -2.15 -3.42
C CYS A 158 14.54 -2.66 -2.77
N GLN A 159 15.06 -3.75 -3.29
CA GLN A 159 16.34 -4.28 -2.84
C GLN A 159 17.46 -3.68 -3.67
N LEU A 160 18.33 -2.93 -2.98
CA LEU A 160 19.45 -2.25 -3.58
C LEU A 160 20.67 -3.19 -3.62
N SER A 161 21.54 -3.01 -4.64
CA SER A 161 22.83 -3.67 -4.66
C SER A 161 23.69 -3.22 -3.48
N ASN A 162 24.65 -4.04 -3.06
CA ASN A 162 25.55 -3.68 -1.97
C ASN A 162 26.33 -2.39 -2.26
N ASP A 163 26.65 -2.12 -3.52
CA ASP A 163 27.36 -0.91 -3.95
C ASP A 163 26.50 0.36 -3.75
N ALA A 164 25.18 0.25 -3.94
CA ALA A 164 24.27 1.35 -3.70
C ALA A 164 24.10 1.68 -2.20
N ILE A 165 24.28 0.71 -1.30
CA ILE A 165 24.16 0.90 0.15
C ILE A 165 25.32 1.75 0.71
N THR A 166 26.46 1.79 0.05
CA THR A 166 27.63 2.60 0.49
C THR A 166 27.47 4.08 0.17
N ASP A 167 26.52 4.46 -0.68
CA ASP A 167 26.25 5.86 -1.00
C ASP A 167 25.57 6.54 0.19
N LYS A 168 26.23 7.56 0.75
CA LYS A 168 25.75 8.26 1.94
C LYS A 168 24.67 9.30 1.66
N ILE A 169 24.37 9.57 0.38
CA ILE A 169 23.39 10.58 -0.02
C ILE A 169 22.11 9.88 -0.43
N ASN A 170 21.11 9.99 0.43
CA ASN A 170 19.81 9.33 0.25
C ASN A 170 18.69 10.32 0.07
N TYR A 171 17.65 9.88 -0.67
CA TYR A 171 16.30 10.38 -0.51
C TYR A 171 15.58 9.56 0.57
N ILE A 172 14.72 10.22 1.32
CA ILE A 172 13.89 9.60 2.36
C ILE A 172 12.44 9.75 1.98
N PHE A 173 11.73 8.62 1.90
CA PHE A 173 10.29 8.56 1.70
C PHE A 173 9.62 8.17 3.01
N VAL A 174 8.55 8.84 3.35
CA VAL A 174 7.82 8.62 4.60
C VAL A 174 6.34 8.43 4.30
N TYR A 175 5.73 7.43 4.90
CA TYR A 175 4.28 7.25 4.89
C TYR A 175 3.75 7.44 6.30
N LYS A 176 2.73 8.28 6.41
CA LYS A 176 2.07 8.60 7.68
C LYS A 176 0.57 8.42 7.55
N GLN A 177 -0.02 7.70 8.51
CA GLN A 177 -1.46 7.70 8.72
C GLN A 177 -1.84 8.91 9.59
N ILE A 178 -2.83 9.68 9.13
CA ILE A 178 -3.40 10.79 9.86
C ILE A 178 -4.62 10.25 10.59
N PRO A 179 -4.72 10.40 11.94
CA PRO A 179 -5.90 10.00 12.67
C PRO A 179 -7.13 10.73 12.12
N THR A 180 -8.20 10.01 11.83
CA THR A 180 -9.50 10.62 11.61
C THR A 180 -9.98 11.14 12.94
N GLU A 181 -10.16 12.45 13.06
CA GLU A 181 -10.88 13.03 14.18
C GLU A 181 -12.31 12.47 14.14
N GLY A 182 -12.60 11.64 15.11
CA GLY A 182 -13.90 11.00 15.28
C GLY A 182 -14.97 11.96 15.76
#